data_fc18c4b2ca0389cdae99879b2c169373
#
_entry.id   fc18c4b2ca0389cdae99879b2c169373
#
_cell.length_a   1.000
_cell.length_b   1.000
_cell.length_c   1.000
_cell.angle_alpha   90.00
_cell.angle_beta   90.00
_cell.angle_gamma   90.00
#
_symmetry.space_group_name_H-M   'P 1'
#
loop_
_entity.id
_entity.type
_entity.pdbx_description
1 polymer ?
#
loop_
_entity_poly.entity_id
_entity_poly.type
_entity_poly.pdbx_seq_one_letter_code
_entity_poly.pdbx_strand_id
1 'polypeptide(L)'
;MQLKRMTEAGLLEKAGQGVYLMIGGQAAAARHRAVKVAWLRMDPAVPAWERPLLGAKSAIVSHRSAAMLLQLGDLVVRDMEFTTPRRRTSRDHLVRLRLGTLAPYEVTWAEGLPVTTALRTLTDLLADGAEAGEAGGFLAEALDRRMLRVDHVIPELARFAHRYGCPDGDGQALVRALIDQAAATQPGLWDRERAVSDLARELLQLSNDQLRSLRSLAGAAKEPAIVALLSRLATDRGQVAREERPAGSQRASR
;
A
#
# COMPACT_ATOMS: atom_id res chain seq x y z
N MET A 1 7.03 -20.10 37.00
CA MET A 1 6.00 -20.13 38.06
C MET A 1 5.02 -18.96 38.02
N GLN A 2 5.44 -17.71 37.80
CA GLN A 2 4.58 -16.54 37.86
C GLN A 2 3.48 -16.49 36.79
N LEU A 3 3.78 -16.76 35.51
CA LEU A 3 2.81 -16.77 34.41
C LEU A 3 1.67 -17.78 34.63
N LYS A 4 1.97 -18.95 35.18
CA LYS A 4 0.94 -19.95 35.50
C LYS A 4 -0.05 -19.43 36.55
N ARG A 5 0.45 -18.78 37.62
CA ARG A 5 -0.40 -18.18 38.66
C ARG A 5 -1.28 -17.06 38.10
N MET A 6 -0.73 -16.22 37.20
CA MET A 6 -1.51 -15.16 36.55
C MET A 6 -2.59 -15.73 35.62
N THR A 7 -2.33 -16.84 34.96
CA THR A 7 -3.34 -17.53 34.14
C THR A 7 -4.44 -18.13 35.02
N GLU A 8 -4.06 -18.80 36.15
CA GLU A 8 -4.99 -19.35 37.12
C GLU A 8 -5.84 -18.25 37.81
N ALA A 9 -5.27 -17.06 37.99
CA ALA A 9 -5.98 -15.89 38.51
C ALA A 9 -6.85 -15.18 37.45
N GLY A 10 -6.92 -15.66 36.21
CA GLY A 10 -7.72 -15.05 35.17
C GLY A 10 -7.17 -13.71 34.63
N LEU A 11 -5.90 -13.40 34.88
CA LEU A 11 -5.26 -12.17 34.39
C LEU A 11 -4.63 -12.36 33.00
N LEU A 12 -4.27 -13.60 32.69
CA LEU A 12 -3.66 -13.98 31.40
C LEU A 12 -4.39 -15.15 30.78
N GLU A 13 -4.49 -15.13 29.45
CA GLU A 13 -4.90 -16.26 28.63
C GLU A 13 -3.68 -16.83 27.89
N LYS A 14 -3.51 -18.14 27.88
CA LYS A 14 -2.44 -18.79 27.12
C LYS A 14 -2.81 -18.89 25.66
N ALA A 15 -2.21 -18.04 24.82
CA ALA A 15 -2.44 -18.01 23.38
C ALA A 15 -1.56 -18.99 22.57
N GLY A 16 -0.56 -19.60 23.23
CA GLY A 16 0.33 -20.57 22.61
C GLY A 16 1.56 -20.88 23.49
N GLN A 17 2.48 -21.68 22.97
CA GLN A 17 3.70 -21.98 23.69
C GLN A 17 4.54 -20.71 23.88
N GLY A 18 4.72 -20.28 25.14
CA GLY A 18 5.50 -19.09 25.50
C GLY A 18 4.78 -17.75 25.23
N VAL A 19 3.54 -17.75 24.74
CA VAL A 19 2.77 -16.55 24.43
C VAL A 19 1.52 -16.47 25.29
N TYR A 20 1.34 -15.34 25.97
CA TYR A 20 0.21 -15.05 26.84
C TYR A 20 -0.40 -13.70 26.47
N LEU A 21 -1.71 -13.60 26.59
CA LEU A 21 -2.49 -12.38 26.36
C LEU A 21 -3.03 -11.87 27.70
N MET A 22 -3.02 -10.55 27.89
CA MET A 22 -3.69 -9.94 29.04
C MET A 22 -5.19 -9.93 28.79
N ILE A 23 -5.95 -10.43 29.77
CA ILE A 23 -7.42 -10.37 29.74
C ILE A 23 -7.83 -8.94 30.12
N GLY A 24 -8.73 -8.32 29.34
CA GLY A 24 -9.18 -6.93 29.57
C GLY A 24 -8.32 -5.85 28.88
N GLY A 25 -7.26 -6.21 28.16
CA GLY A 25 -6.59 -5.26 27.25
C GLY A 25 -7.52 -4.83 26.11
N GLN A 26 -7.27 -3.66 25.53
CA GLN A 26 -8.01 -3.22 24.33
C GLN A 26 -8.06 -4.34 23.30
N ALA A 27 -9.27 -4.73 22.93
CA ALA A 27 -9.50 -5.82 21.99
C ALA A 27 -9.04 -5.37 20.59
N ALA A 28 -7.77 -5.62 20.30
CA ALA A 28 -7.36 -5.66 18.90
C ALA A 28 -8.30 -6.63 18.17
N ALA A 29 -8.70 -6.28 16.95
CA ALA A 29 -9.53 -7.17 16.14
C ALA A 29 -8.96 -8.59 16.19
N ALA A 30 -9.80 -9.62 16.28
CA ALA A 30 -9.35 -11.00 16.48
C ALA A 30 -8.28 -11.44 15.45
N ARG A 31 -8.37 -10.91 14.22
CA ARG A 31 -7.40 -11.13 13.14
C ARG A 31 -6.02 -10.53 13.45
N HIS A 32 -5.95 -9.29 13.98
CA HIS A 32 -4.69 -8.66 14.39
C HIS A 32 -4.04 -9.44 15.54
N ARG A 33 -4.85 -9.93 16.48
CA ARG A 33 -4.39 -10.77 17.59
C ARG A 33 -3.75 -12.06 17.07
N ALA A 34 -4.39 -12.73 16.10
CA ALA A 34 -3.86 -13.98 15.54
C ALA A 34 -2.47 -13.77 14.89
N VAL A 35 -2.30 -12.71 14.09
CA VAL A 35 -1.00 -12.37 13.47
C VAL A 35 0.05 -12.05 14.54
N LYS A 36 -0.30 -11.29 15.60
CA LYS A 36 0.61 -10.98 16.72
C LYS A 36 1.08 -12.24 17.43
N VAL A 37 0.15 -13.15 17.75
CA VAL A 37 0.45 -14.42 18.39
C VAL A 37 1.35 -15.28 17.50
N ALA A 38 1.04 -15.41 16.22
CA ALA A 38 1.84 -16.16 15.27
C ALA A 38 3.28 -15.62 15.18
N TRP A 39 3.43 -14.29 15.07
CA TRP A 39 4.73 -13.64 15.03
C TRP A 39 5.55 -13.88 16.32
N LEU A 40 4.91 -13.74 17.50
CA LEU A 40 5.57 -13.99 18.77
C LEU A 40 6.03 -15.45 18.92
N ARG A 41 5.23 -16.39 18.42
CA ARG A 41 5.55 -17.84 18.44
C ARG A 41 6.72 -18.23 17.54
N MET A 42 7.11 -17.39 16.57
CA MET A 42 8.27 -17.69 15.71
C MET A 42 9.61 -17.67 16.43
N ASP A 43 9.73 -16.86 17.47
CA ASP A 43 10.92 -16.82 18.35
C ASP A 43 10.51 -16.49 19.80
N PRO A 44 9.87 -17.42 20.52
CA PRO A 44 9.28 -17.14 21.83
C PRO A 44 10.32 -16.89 22.93
N ALA A 45 11.60 -17.20 22.67
CA ALA A 45 12.69 -16.95 23.61
C ALA A 45 13.20 -15.50 23.60
N VAL A 46 12.87 -14.73 22.53
CA VAL A 46 13.35 -13.35 22.37
C VAL A 46 12.16 -12.40 22.49
N PRO A 47 12.16 -11.48 23.47
CA PRO A 47 11.16 -10.44 23.59
C PRO A 47 11.01 -9.62 22.29
N ALA A 48 9.81 -9.12 22.02
CA ALA A 48 9.53 -8.40 20.78
C ALA A 48 10.46 -7.20 20.54
N TRP A 49 10.76 -6.45 21.59
CA TRP A 49 11.61 -5.25 21.55
C TRP A 49 13.12 -5.55 21.40
N GLU A 50 13.53 -6.80 21.60
CA GLU A 50 14.92 -7.25 21.41
C GLU A 50 15.13 -7.88 20.04
N ARG A 51 14.06 -8.12 19.28
CA ARG A 51 14.15 -8.75 17.97
C ARG A 51 14.69 -7.76 16.95
N PRO A 52 15.78 -8.09 16.23
CA PRO A 52 16.25 -7.23 15.15
C PRO A 52 15.18 -7.15 14.06
N LEU A 53 14.97 -5.94 13.54
CA LEU A 53 14.02 -5.69 12.44
C LEU A 53 14.36 -6.55 11.22
N LEU A 54 15.65 -6.53 10.85
CA LEU A 54 16.19 -7.33 9.76
C LEU A 54 17.34 -8.18 10.27
N GLY A 55 17.35 -9.45 9.90
CA GLY A 55 18.37 -10.41 10.30
C GLY A 55 17.94 -11.83 9.97
N ALA A 56 18.82 -12.78 10.18
CA ALA A 56 18.61 -14.19 9.79
C ALA A 56 17.35 -14.86 10.37
N LYS A 57 16.84 -14.35 11.49
CA LYS A 57 15.63 -14.86 12.18
C LYS A 57 14.44 -13.92 12.05
N SER A 58 14.57 -12.79 11.37
CA SER A 58 13.44 -11.85 11.22
C SER A 58 12.28 -12.49 10.49
N ALA A 59 11.09 -12.05 10.85
CA ALA A 59 9.85 -12.38 10.16
C ALA A 59 9.03 -11.10 10.06
N ILE A 60 8.78 -10.65 8.85
CA ILE A 60 8.07 -9.40 8.55
C ILE A 60 6.70 -9.77 8.03
N VAL A 61 5.64 -9.21 8.59
CA VAL A 61 4.27 -9.41 8.09
C VAL A 61 4.21 -8.87 6.66
N SER A 62 3.66 -9.65 5.74
CA SER A 62 3.68 -9.33 4.30
C SER A 62 2.39 -9.74 3.60
N HIS A 63 2.27 -9.45 2.32
CA HIS A 63 1.17 -9.84 1.44
C HIS A 63 -0.20 -9.41 2.02
N ARG A 64 -1.20 -10.32 2.03
CA ARG A 64 -2.57 -10.03 2.52
C ARG A 64 -2.60 -9.70 4.01
N SER A 65 -1.73 -10.30 4.82
CA SER A 65 -1.63 -9.97 6.24
C SER A 65 -1.08 -8.56 6.48
N ALA A 66 -0.16 -8.09 5.65
CA ALA A 66 0.32 -6.71 5.70
C ALA A 66 -0.78 -5.73 5.27
N ALA A 67 -1.51 -6.02 4.20
CA ALA A 67 -2.65 -5.21 3.75
C ALA A 67 -3.68 -5.03 4.87
N MET A 68 -4.02 -6.11 5.57
CA MET A 68 -4.93 -6.06 6.71
C MET A 68 -4.41 -5.19 7.85
N LEU A 69 -3.13 -5.29 8.22
CA LEU A 69 -2.56 -4.48 9.31
C LEU A 69 -2.38 -3.01 8.91
N LEU A 70 -2.12 -2.73 7.65
CA LEU A 70 -2.09 -1.38 7.09
C LEU A 70 -3.50 -0.81 6.90
N GLN A 71 -4.52 -1.65 7.03
CA GLN A 71 -5.93 -1.32 6.79
C GLN A 71 -6.15 -0.79 5.37
N LEU A 72 -5.56 -1.48 4.37
CA LEU A 72 -5.65 -1.11 2.97
C LEU A 72 -6.31 -2.24 2.16
N GLY A 73 -7.29 -1.88 1.38
CA GLY A 73 -8.08 -2.79 0.55
C GLY A 73 -8.99 -3.72 1.37
N ASP A 74 -9.93 -4.37 0.71
CA ASP A 74 -10.79 -5.40 1.31
C ASP A 74 -10.35 -6.79 0.84
N LEU A 75 -9.17 -7.21 1.31
CA LEU A 75 -8.57 -8.49 0.93
C LEU A 75 -8.94 -9.59 1.93
N VAL A 76 -9.36 -10.73 1.43
CA VAL A 76 -9.62 -11.90 2.25
C VAL A 76 -8.29 -12.49 2.73
N VAL A 77 -8.05 -12.42 4.04
CA VAL A 77 -6.86 -13.01 4.68
C VAL A 77 -7.22 -14.41 5.18
N ARG A 78 -6.72 -15.42 4.51
CA ARG A 78 -6.89 -16.84 4.90
C ARG A 78 -5.75 -17.30 5.80
N ASP A 79 -4.54 -16.97 5.43
CA ASP A 79 -3.32 -17.34 6.11
C ASP A 79 -2.61 -16.10 6.71
N MET A 80 -1.87 -16.31 7.79
CA MET A 80 -0.97 -15.30 8.34
C MET A 80 0.36 -15.35 7.59
N GLU A 81 0.63 -14.35 6.77
CA GLU A 81 1.75 -14.34 5.83
C GLU A 81 2.91 -13.51 6.35
N PHE A 82 4.10 -14.11 6.28
CA PHE A 82 5.34 -13.46 6.72
C PHE A 82 6.45 -13.70 5.71
N THR A 83 7.23 -12.67 5.41
CA THR A 83 8.47 -12.79 4.64
C THR A 83 9.64 -13.03 5.59
N THR A 84 10.43 -14.04 5.28
CA THR A 84 11.62 -14.46 6.07
C THR A 84 12.84 -14.57 5.14
N PRO A 85 14.04 -14.13 5.58
CA PRO A 85 15.25 -14.15 4.75
C PRO A 85 15.84 -15.54 4.55
N ARG A 86 15.40 -16.52 5.32
CA ARG A 86 15.81 -17.90 5.23
C ARG A 86 14.60 -18.82 5.19
N ARG A 87 14.73 -19.96 4.50
CA ARG A 87 13.68 -20.96 4.46
C ARG A 87 13.38 -21.47 5.88
N ARG A 88 12.11 -21.37 6.26
CA ARG A 88 11.57 -21.83 7.54
C ARG A 88 10.26 -22.58 7.29
N THR A 89 9.89 -23.43 8.23
CA THR A 89 8.59 -24.11 8.26
C THR A 89 7.83 -23.71 9.52
N SER A 90 6.53 -23.61 9.43
CA SER A 90 5.63 -23.44 10.57
C SER A 90 4.91 -24.75 10.86
N ARG A 91 4.65 -25.03 12.14
CA ARG A 91 3.74 -26.12 12.55
C ARG A 91 2.28 -25.67 12.54
N ASP A 92 2.05 -24.38 12.44
CA ASP A 92 0.73 -23.80 12.34
C ASP A 92 0.35 -23.74 10.85
N HIS A 93 -0.70 -24.45 10.47
CA HIS A 93 -1.16 -24.54 9.08
C HIS A 93 -1.74 -23.22 8.55
N LEU A 94 -2.11 -22.30 9.45
CA LEU A 94 -2.56 -20.95 9.10
C LEU A 94 -1.40 -19.95 8.92
N VAL A 95 -0.16 -20.39 9.11
CA VAL A 95 1.03 -19.54 8.94
C VAL A 95 1.75 -19.89 7.65
N ARG A 96 1.83 -18.94 6.73
CA ARG A 96 2.55 -19.03 5.47
C ARG A 96 3.84 -18.23 5.52
N LEU A 97 4.96 -18.91 5.37
CA LEU A 97 6.29 -18.30 5.36
C LEU A 97 6.79 -18.17 3.92
N ARG A 98 7.04 -16.94 3.50
CA ARG A 98 7.56 -16.59 2.19
C ARG A 98 9.07 -16.36 2.30
N LEU A 99 9.84 -16.98 1.44
CA LEU A 99 11.28 -16.70 1.35
C LEU A 99 11.49 -15.41 0.58
N GLY A 100 12.19 -14.45 1.18
CA GLY A 100 12.50 -13.19 0.53
C GLY A 100 13.40 -12.31 1.39
N THR A 101 14.21 -11.49 0.73
CA THR A 101 15.03 -10.47 1.38
C THR A 101 14.33 -9.13 1.26
N LEU A 102 14.31 -8.38 2.36
CA LEU A 102 13.74 -7.04 2.43
C LEU A 102 14.83 -6.02 2.75
N ALA A 103 14.80 -4.89 2.08
CA ALA A 103 15.61 -3.74 2.44
C ALA A 103 14.96 -2.96 3.61
N PRO A 104 15.73 -2.18 4.39
CA PRO A 104 15.16 -1.41 5.50
C PRO A 104 14.00 -0.49 5.10
N TYR A 105 14.06 0.13 3.91
CA TYR A 105 13.03 1.02 3.40
C TYR A 105 11.75 0.30 2.93
N GLU A 106 11.78 -1.04 2.83
CA GLU A 106 10.61 -1.85 2.48
C GLU A 106 9.82 -2.30 3.71
N VAL A 107 10.27 -1.93 4.92
CA VAL A 107 9.65 -2.33 6.18
C VAL A 107 9.21 -1.11 6.97
N THR A 108 8.04 -1.20 7.54
CA THR A 108 7.44 -0.20 8.45
C THR A 108 6.85 -0.89 9.67
N TRP A 109 6.19 -0.12 10.53
CA TRP A 109 5.51 -0.64 11.71
C TRP A 109 4.01 -0.40 11.62
N ALA A 110 3.23 -1.42 11.88
CA ALA A 110 1.79 -1.32 12.02
C ALA A 110 1.34 -2.23 13.17
N GLU A 111 0.45 -1.75 14.03
CA GLU A 111 -0.10 -2.51 15.17
C GLU A 111 0.99 -3.11 16.10
N GLY A 112 2.17 -2.50 16.16
CA GLY A 112 3.32 -2.97 16.96
C GLY A 112 4.05 -4.15 16.34
N LEU A 113 3.83 -4.46 15.06
CA LEU A 113 4.52 -5.49 14.29
C LEU A 113 5.33 -4.88 13.14
N PRO A 114 6.46 -5.47 12.76
CA PRO A 114 7.16 -5.12 11.54
C PRO A 114 6.35 -5.65 10.34
N VAL A 115 6.06 -4.74 9.40
CA VAL A 115 5.17 -4.98 8.25
C VAL A 115 5.85 -4.47 6.98
N THR A 116 5.62 -5.09 5.84
CA THR A 116 6.05 -4.53 4.55
C THR A 116 5.34 -3.19 4.28
N THR A 117 6.07 -2.22 3.72
CA THR A 117 5.49 -0.93 3.31
C THR A 117 4.36 -1.12 2.30
N ALA A 118 3.52 -0.12 2.12
CA ALA A 118 2.41 -0.19 1.16
C ALA A 118 2.89 -0.54 -0.25
N LEU A 119 4.01 0.06 -0.72
CA LEU A 119 4.56 -0.25 -2.04
C LEU A 119 5.02 -1.70 -2.14
N ARG A 120 5.77 -2.17 -1.15
CA ARG A 120 6.24 -3.55 -1.10
C ARG A 120 5.07 -4.53 -1.00
N THR A 121 4.07 -4.24 -0.18
CA THR A 121 2.86 -5.07 -0.06
C THR A 121 2.11 -5.17 -1.39
N LEU A 122 1.93 -4.05 -2.10
CA LEU A 122 1.29 -4.05 -3.41
C LEU A 122 2.06 -4.90 -4.43
N THR A 123 3.37 -4.75 -4.48
CA THR A 123 4.21 -5.56 -5.41
C THR A 123 4.19 -7.04 -5.05
N ASP A 124 4.14 -7.39 -3.77
CA ASP A 124 4.00 -8.78 -3.32
C ASP A 124 2.63 -9.36 -3.72
N LEU A 125 1.54 -8.59 -3.58
CA LEU A 125 0.19 -8.99 -4.01
C LEU A 125 0.12 -9.24 -5.51
N LEU A 126 0.69 -8.33 -6.32
CA LEU A 126 0.74 -8.47 -7.77
C LEU A 126 1.61 -9.67 -8.21
N ALA A 127 2.72 -9.90 -7.54
CA ALA A 127 3.59 -11.06 -7.79
C ALA A 127 2.85 -12.40 -7.51
N ASP A 128 2.01 -12.44 -6.49
CA ASP A 128 1.17 -13.60 -6.15
C ASP A 128 -0.06 -13.74 -7.07
N GLY A 129 -0.32 -12.76 -7.95
CA GLY A 129 -1.47 -12.76 -8.86
C GLY A 129 -2.78 -12.44 -8.17
N ALA A 130 -2.77 -11.49 -7.25
CA ALA A 130 -4.00 -10.93 -6.70
C ALA A 130 -4.92 -10.45 -7.82
N GLU A 131 -6.23 -10.55 -7.62
CA GLU A 131 -7.21 -10.05 -8.60
C GLU A 131 -7.05 -8.54 -8.79
N ALA A 132 -7.28 -8.08 -10.02
CA ALA A 132 -7.09 -6.67 -10.37
C ALA A 132 -7.96 -5.73 -9.51
N GLY A 133 -9.18 -6.14 -9.18
CA GLY A 133 -10.06 -5.38 -8.29
C GLY A 133 -9.53 -5.28 -6.85
N GLU A 134 -9.02 -6.37 -6.30
CA GLU A 134 -8.41 -6.38 -4.95
C GLU A 134 -7.15 -5.50 -4.90
N ALA A 135 -6.23 -5.69 -5.86
CA ALA A 135 -5.00 -4.90 -5.95
C ALA A 135 -5.29 -3.42 -6.23
N GLY A 136 -6.31 -3.15 -7.03
CA GLY A 136 -6.79 -1.82 -7.34
C GLY A 136 -7.37 -1.12 -6.11
N GLY A 137 -8.22 -1.79 -5.33
CA GLY A 137 -8.76 -1.27 -4.08
C GLY A 137 -7.66 -0.92 -3.08
N PHE A 138 -6.68 -1.81 -2.92
CA PHE A 138 -5.51 -1.56 -2.10
C PHE A 138 -4.72 -0.31 -2.58
N LEU A 139 -4.38 -0.28 -3.87
CA LEU A 139 -3.62 0.84 -4.48
C LEU A 139 -4.32 2.16 -4.24
N ALA A 140 -5.54 2.16 -4.51
CA ALA A 140 -6.35 3.32 -4.49
C ALA A 140 -6.52 3.90 -3.07
N GLU A 141 -6.82 3.09 -2.03
CA GLU A 141 -6.82 3.54 -0.64
C GLU A 141 -5.43 4.00 -0.18
N ALA A 142 -4.36 3.35 -0.63
CA ALA A 142 -3.01 3.74 -0.29
C ALA A 142 -2.63 5.11 -0.90
N LEU A 143 -3.13 5.44 -2.09
CA LEU A 143 -2.99 6.75 -2.71
C LEU A 143 -3.82 7.82 -1.96
N ASP A 144 -5.09 7.52 -1.64
CA ASP A 144 -5.97 8.44 -0.89
C ASP A 144 -5.36 8.79 0.49
N ARG A 145 -4.84 7.80 1.19
CA ARG A 145 -4.16 8.00 2.48
C ARG A 145 -2.73 8.53 2.37
N ARG A 146 -2.25 8.83 1.16
CA ARG A 146 -0.88 9.32 0.87
C ARG A 146 0.22 8.39 1.38
N MET A 147 -0.07 7.11 1.51
CA MET A 147 0.92 6.08 1.82
C MET A 147 1.72 5.69 0.58
N LEU A 148 1.17 5.94 -0.61
CA LEU A 148 1.80 5.79 -1.92
C LEU A 148 1.74 7.09 -2.70
N ARG A 149 2.67 7.23 -3.64
CA ARG A 149 2.72 8.28 -4.64
C ARG A 149 2.77 7.64 -6.02
N VAL A 150 2.01 8.18 -6.96
CA VAL A 150 1.88 7.63 -8.33
C VAL A 150 3.23 7.56 -9.04
N ASP A 151 4.07 8.59 -8.87
CA ASP A 151 5.40 8.66 -9.47
C ASP A 151 6.35 7.56 -8.98
N HIS A 152 6.18 7.06 -7.76
CA HIS A 152 6.93 5.93 -7.22
C HIS A 152 6.29 4.57 -7.59
N VAL A 153 4.98 4.53 -7.75
CA VAL A 153 4.23 3.31 -8.05
C VAL A 153 4.42 2.87 -9.49
N ILE A 154 4.31 3.79 -10.46
CA ILE A 154 4.36 3.49 -11.90
C ILE A 154 5.60 2.66 -12.28
N PRO A 155 6.84 3.07 -11.94
CA PRO A 155 8.02 2.30 -12.35
C PRO A 155 8.07 0.92 -11.70
N GLU A 156 7.61 0.78 -10.46
CA GLU A 156 7.61 -0.51 -9.76
C GLU A 156 6.57 -1.50 -10.31
N LEU A 157 5.45 -1.00 -10.80
CA LEU A 157 4.39 -1.82 -11.35
C LEU A 157 4.62 -2.21 -12.81
N ALA A 158 5.48 -1.52 -13.54
CA ALA A 158 5.77 -1.76 -14.94
C ALA A 158 6.07 -3.24 -15.26
N ARG A 159 6.80 -3.91 -14.41
CA ARG A 159 7.15 -5.35 -14.55
C ARG A 159 5.96 -6.30 -14.47
N PHE A 160 4.82 -5.86 -13.96
CA PHE A 160 3.61 -6.68 -13.84
C PHE A 160 2.59 -6.39 -14.95
N ALA A 161 2.80 -5.37 -15.78
CA ALA A 161 1.84 -4.88 -16.78
C ALA A 161 1.31 -6.01 -17.68
N HIS A 162 2.20 -6.79 -18.27
CA HIS A 162 1.84 -7.90 -19.15
C HIS A 162 0.91 -8.93 -18.47
N ARG A 163 1.17 -9.25 -17.21
CA ARG A 163 0.37 -10.22 -16.44
C ARG A 163 -1.08 -9.80 -16.28
N TYR A 164 -1.35 -8.50 -16.28
CA TYR A 164 -2.67 -7.92 -16.13
C TYR A 164 -3.27 -7.41 -17.45
N GLY A 165 -2.74 -7.89 -18.59
CA GLY A 165 -3.28 -7.58 -19.91
C GLY A 165 -2.94 -6.18 -20.42
N CYS A 166 -1.98 -5.48 -19.79
CA CYS A 166 -1.47 -4.20 -20.24
C CYS A 166 -0.23 -4.38 -21.13
N PRO A 167 0.15 -3.36 -21.94
CA PRO A 167 1.37 -3.39 -22.70
C PRO A 167 2.58 -3.65 -21.81
N ASP A 168 3.56 -4.41 -22.31
CA ASP A 168 4.73 -4.80 -21.54
C ASP A 168 5.53 -3.56 -21.11
N GLY A 169 5.87 -3.51 -19.83
CA GLY A 169 6.59 -2.37 -19.25
C GLY A 169 5.75 -1.11 -19.00
N ASP A 170 4.44 -1.10 -19.33
CA ASP A 170 3.58 0.07 -19.13
C ASP A 170 2.93 0.06 -17.74
N GLY A 171 3.69 0.55 -16.74
CA GLY A 171 3.17 0.69 -15.38
C GLY A 171 2.02 1.69 -15.26
N GLN A 172 1.94 2.69 -16.14
CA GLN A 172 0.86 3.67 -16.13
C GLN A 172 -0.46 3.05 -16.59
N ALA A 173 -0.42 2.24 -17.67
CA ALA A 173 -1.58 1.48 -18.11
C ALA A 173 -2.06 0.52 -17.02
N LEU A 174 -1.13 -0.15 -16.32
CA LEU A 174 -1.47 -1.04 -15.22
C LEU A 174 -2.14 -0.30 -14.06
N VAL A 175 -1.57 0.80 -13.58
CA VAL A 175 -2.16 1.62 -12.51
C VAL A 175 -3.60 2.00 -12.87
N ARG A 176 -3.83 2.48 -14.10
CA ARG A 176 -5.16 2.83 -14.58
C ARG A 176 -6.10 1.63 -14.57
N ALA A 177 -5.68 0.51 -15.14
CA ALA A 177 -6.49 -0.70 -15.21
C ALA A 177 -6.89 -1.23 -13.82
N LEU A 178 -5.98 -1.19 -12.85
CA LEU A 178 -6.24 -1.59 -11.47
C LEU A 178 -7.30 -0.68 -10.82
N ILE A 179 -7.17 0.63 -10.97
CA ILE A 179 -8.11 1.61 -10.41
C ILE A 179 -9.50 1.47 -11.07
N ASP A 180 -9.55 1.33 -12.39
CA ASP A 180 -10.81 1.15 -13.12
C ASP A 180 -11.52 -0.15 -12.68
N GLN A 181 -10.76 -1.23 -12.47
CA GLN A 181 -11.31 -2.50 -12.01
C GLN A 181 -11.83 -2.41 -10.56
N ALA A 182 -11.12 -1.72 -9.68
CA ALA A 182 -11.59 -1.48 -8.31
C ALA A 182 -12.90 -0.69 -8.30
N ALA A 183 -13.00 0.37 -9.10
CA ALA A 183 -14.21 1.18 -9.24
C ALA A 183 -15.40 0.37 -9.79
N ALA A 184 -15.16 -0.62 -10.65
CA ALA A 184 -16.18 -1.49 -11.18
C ALA A 184 -16.68 -2.54 -10.17
N THR A 185 -15.78 -3.03 -9.28
CA THR A 185 -16.12 -4.07 -8.30
C THR A 185 -16.67 -3.51 -6.99
N GLN A 186 -16.35 -2.27 -6.63
CA GLN A 186 -16.77 -1.63 -5.38
C GLN A 186 -17.30 -0.20 -5.61
N PRO A 187 -18.43 -0.04 -6.29
CA PRO A 187 -18.93 1.28 -6.70
C PRO A 187 -19.29 2.24 -5.56
N GLY A 188 -19.33 1.79 -4.31
CA GLY A 188 -19.64 2.61 -3.13
C GLY A 188 -18.41 3.07 -2.32
N LEU A 189 -17.21 2.52 -2.56
CA LEU A 189 -15.99 2.89 -1.83
C LEU A 189 -15.22 4.05 -2.47
N TRP A 190 -15.55 4.41 -3.71
CA TRP A 190 -14.76 5.34 -4.52
C TRP A 190 -15.64 6.46 -5.05
N ASP A 191 -15.44 7.61 -4.51
CA ASP A 191 -15.83 8.83 -5.18
C ASP A 191 -14.87 9.03 -6.36
N ARG A 192 -15.34 8.65 -7.58
CA ARG A 192 -14.58 8.77 -8.83
C ARG A 192 -13.98 10.17 -9.02
N GLU A 193 -14.67 11.20 -8.51
CA GLU A 193 -14.20 12.58 -8.51
C GLU A 193 -13.00 12.80 -7.59
N ARG A 194 -12.92 12.10 -6.48
CA ARG A 194 -11.81 12.23 -5.52
C ARG A 194 -10.53 11.60 -6.05
N ALA A 195 -10.59 10.37 -6.57
CA ALA A 195 -9.44 9.70 -7.17
C ALA A 195 -8.91 10.46 -8.39
N VAL A 196 -9.81 10.99 -9.23
CA VAL A 196 -9.48 11.83 -10.39
C VAL A 196 -8.90 13.18 -9.92
N SER A 197 -9.41 13.74 -8.83
CA SER A 197 -8.93 15.02 -8.29
C SER A 197 -7.53 14.91 -7.66
N ASP A 198 -7.20 13.77 -7.01
CA ASP A 198 -5.88 13.54 -6.42
C ASP A 198 -4.84 13.16 -7.48
N LEU A 199 -5.22 12.38 -8.48
CA LEU A 199 -4.41 12.17 -9.69
C LEU A 199 -4.15 13.50 -10.42
N ALA A 200 -5.16 14.36 -10.49
CA ALA A 200 -5.03 15.70 -11.08
C ALA A 200 -4.06 16.59 -10.30
N ARG A 201 -4.10 16.51 -8.97
CA ARG A 201 -3.22 17.30 -8.10
C ARG A 201 -1.76 16.86 -8.21
N GLU A 202 -1.48 15.58 -8.40
CA GLU A 202 -0.13 15.07 -8.68
C GLU A 202 0.32 15.40 -10.11
N LEU A 203 -0.57 15.32 -11.10
CA LEU A 203 -0.30 15.77 -12.47
C LEU A 203 0.01 17.29 -12.55
N LEU A 204 -0.50 18.09 -11.60
CA LEU A 204 -0.16 19.52 -11.50
C LEU A 204 1.32 19.77 -11.16
N GLN A 205 2.04 18.79 -10.61
CA GLN A 205 3.49 18.88 -10.35
C GLN A 205 4.34 18.54 -11.59
N LEU A 206 3.73 18.01 -12.65
CA LEU A 206 4.44 17.71 -13.90
C LEU A 206 4.77 18.97 -14.69
N SER A 207 5.88 18.93 -15.44
CA SER A 207 6.24 20.04 -16.34
C SER A 207 5.20 20.20 -17.46
N ASN A 208 5.15 21.39 -18.06
CA ASN A 208 4.25 21.68 -19.20
C ASN A 208 4.49 20.74 -20.39
N ASP A 209 5.71 20.21 -20.56
CA ASP A 209 6.04 19.26 -21.63
C ASP A 209 5.50 17.87 -21.32
N GLN A 210 5.58 17.45 -20.07
CA GLN A 210 5.00 16.19 -19.61
C GLN A 210 3.46 16.21 -19.71
N LEU A 211 2.82 17.33 -19.37
CA LEU A 211 1.36 17.52 -19.54
C LEU A 211 0.95 17.49 -21.01
N ARG A 212 1.74 18.08 -21.93
CA ARG A 212 1.48 18.01 -23.38
C ARG A 212 1.60 16.59 -23.92
N SER A 213 2.61 15.85 -23.48
CA SER A 213 2.78 14.44 -23.86
C SER A 213 1.62 13.57 -23.35
N LEU A 214 1.19 13.74 -22.11
CA LEU A 214 0.03 13.05 -21.55
C LEU A 214 -1.28 13.40 -22.27
N ARG A 215 -1.47 14.66 -22.63
CA ARG A 215 -2.64 15.10 -23.40
C ARG A 215 -2.69 14.47 -24.80
N SER A 216 -1.55 14.34 -25.45
CA SER A 216 -1.44 13.63 -26.74
C SER A 216 -1.81 12.16 -26.61
N LEU A 217 -1.31 11.48 -25.58
CA LEU A 217 -1.60 10.07 -25.30
C LEU A 217 -3.08 9.87 -24.93
N ALA A 218 -3.67 10.73 -24.09
CA ALA A 218 -5.08 10.67 -23.73
C ALA A 218 -6.02 10.91 -24.92
N GLY A 219 -5.64 11.83 -25.83
CA GLY A 219 -6.35 12.06 -27.08
C GLY A 219 -6.33 10.85 -28.01
N ALA A 220 -5.18 10.16 -28.09
CA ALA A 220 -5.05 8.93 -28.88
C ALA A 220 -5.86 7.76 -28.29
N ALA A 221 -6.01 7.70 -26.96
CA ALA A 221 -6.77 6.67 -26.25
C ALA A 221 -8.29 6.90 -26.24
N LYS A 222 -8.77 8.01 -26.81
CA LYS A 222 -10.21 8.40 -26.82
C LYS A 222 -10.85 8.47 -25.42
N GLU A 223 -10.13 8.97 -24.44
CA GLU A 223 -10.56 9.12 -23.05
C GLU A 223 -11.05 10.56 -22.77
N PRO A 224 -12.34 10.90 -23.01
CA PRO A 224 -12.82 12.28 -22.94
C PRO A 224 -12.75 12.91 -21.55
N ALA A 225 -12.88 12.10 -20.49
CA ALA A 225 -12.80 12.58 -19.11
C ALA A 225 -11.38 13.06 -18.76
N ILE A 226 -10.36 12.33 -19.19
CA ILE A 226 -8.96 12.68 -18.97
C ILE A 226 -8.56 13.89 -19.81
N VAL A 227 -9.03 13.96 -21.05
CA VAL A 227 -8.80 15.14 -21.93
C VAL A 227 -9.43 16.39 -21.32
N ALA A 228 -10.65 16.30 -20.79
CA ALA A 228 -11.35 17.42 -20.14
C ALA A 228 -10.60 17.87 -18.87
N LEU A 229 -10.12 16.94 -18.04
CA LEU A 229 -9.34 17.21 -16.84
C LEU A 229 -8.03 17.92 -17.17
N LEU A 230 -7.24 17.37 -18.09
CA LEU A 230 -5.97 17.97 -18.54
C LEU A 230 -6.18 19.36 -19.17
N SER A 231 -7.34 19.58 -19.81
CA SER A 231 -7.69 20.87 -20.36
C SER A 231 -8.02 21.90 -19.27
N ARG A 232 -8.75 21.53 -18.21
CA ARG A 232 -9.00 22.38 -17.04
C ARG A 232 -7.70 22.75 -16.33
N LEU A 233 -6.83 21.80 -16.08
CA LEU A 233 -5.53 22.02 -15.43
C LEU A 233 -4.63 22.98 -16.23
N ALA A 234 -4.66 22.91 -17.55
CA ALA A 234 -3.91 23.84 -18.41
C ALA A 234 -4.49 25.26 -18.36
N THR A 235 -5.81 25.40 -18.19
CA THR A 235 -6.49 26.71 -18.09
C THR A 235 -6.20 27.36 -16.73
N ASP A 236 -6.30 26.61 -15.63
CA ASP A 236 -6.05 27.11 -14.27
C ASP A 236 -4.59 27.60 -14.11
N ARG A 237 -3.62 26.88 -14.68
CA ARG A 237 -2.22 27.34 -14.71
C ARG A 237 -2.02 28.59 -15.54
N GLY A 238 -2.78 28.77 -16.62
CA GLY A 238 -2.75 29.97 -17.44
C GLY A 238 -3.31 31.19 -16.70
N GLN A 239 -4.27 31.02 -15.81
CA GLN A 239 -4.80 32.08 -14.96
C GLN A 239 -3.85 32.46 -13.83
N VAL A 240 -3.30 31.52 -13.09
CA VAL A 240 -2.31 31.78 -12.03
C VAL A 240 -1.06 32.47 -12.57
N ALA A 241 -0.57 32.07 -13.74
CA ALA A 241 0.58 32.72 -14.39
C ALA A 241 0.27 34.17 -14.92
N ARG A 242 -1.00 34.53 -15.08
CA ARG A 242 -1.41 35.90 -15.43
C ARG A 242 -1.56 36.79 -14.21
N GLU A 243 -1.96 36.26 -13.09
CA GLU A 243 -2.09 36.97 -11.80
C GLU A 243 -0.73 37.25 -11.15
N GLU A 244 0.29 36.42 -11.39
CA GLU A 244 1.67 36.63 -10.90
C GLU A 244 2.53 37.57 -11.74
N ARG A 245 2.04 38.13 -12.85
CA ARG A 245 2.76 39.19 -13.58
C ARG A 245 2.60 40.52 -12.84
N PRO A 246 3.68 41.10 -12.25
CA PRO A 246 3.58 42.39 -11.60
C PRO A 246 3.21 43.45 -12.65
N ALA A 247 2.18 44.22 -12.34
CA ALA A 247 1.81 45.43 -13.05
C ALA A 247 2.91 46.48 -12.84
N GLY A 248 3.95 46.45 -13.66
CA GLY A 248 5.09 47.35 -13.48
C GLY A 248 6.06 47.38 -14.64
N SER A 249 5.63 47.84 -15.79
CA SER A 249 6.58 48.33 -16.81
C SER A 249 5.88 49.24 -17.83
N GLN A 250 5.34 50.33 -17.33
CA GLN A 250 5.04 51.50 -18.18
C GLN A 250 5.49 52.76 -17.44
N ARG A 251 6.77 53.11 -17.56
CA ARG A 251 7.30 54.46 -17.42
C ARG A 251 8.78 54.48 -17.78
N ALA A 252 9.09 54.80 -19.00
CA ALA A 252 10.24 55.60 -19.37
C ALA A 252 10.25 55.80 -20.89
N SER A 253 9.60 56.85 -21.34
CA SER A 253 9.93 57.54 -22.58
C SER A 253 9.40 58.98 -22.43
N ARG A 254 10.25 59.83 -21.91
CA ARG A 254 10.38 61.23 -22.25
C ARG A 254 11.78 61.71 -21.84
#